data_d01739ab8113a72d0203c915a17499e1
#
_entry.id   d01739ab8113a72d0203c915a17499e1
#
_cell.length_a   1.000
_cell.length_b   1.000
_cell.length_c   1.000
_cell.angle_alpha   90.00
_cell.angle_beta   90.00
_cell.angle_gamma   90.00
#
_symmetry.space_group_name_H-M   'P 1'
#
loop_
_entity.id
_entity.type
_entity.pdbx_description
1 polymer ?
#
loop_
_entity_poly.entity_id
_entity_poly.type
_entity_poly.pdbx_seq_one_letter_code
_entity_poly.pdbx_strand_id
1 'polypeptide(L)'
;MSKDYHYDLVVVGGGPAGSSAAFAAAKNGIKVALIEKENSIAETVRTSGVTWIESIKEFGIPENCYNPIKNFSFASPNNEVTISDSISTAAVLDVRKTYRWLSNEAKKKGVDIFVKTNINEVIKNEKNDIVGVSGTGIHGKIAFHSKVVIDATGFTSTIAKAMGFVTQWERFGAGAEYEAEVEKVDSETWWLMVGQEYTPAGYAWIFPLGNNIVRIGVGVGKPESDVDPTERLKEIIKKKLGPIKKLGKITPIEFHYGLIPNDGLSRKTVFNNLILVGDTAGQANPLVLEGIRYAIKFGRIAGEVASNAIKNKKTDEKALYPYEENWRNAIESKINSAGKVQDRWIGLSDKEWDKELDIIKELKTEEFLDFIKADFGLSNMVKLAMNHPKLAVRQLFNLVKGK
;
A
#
# COMPACT_ATOMS: atom_id res chain seq x y z
N MET A 1 26.66 15.42 -23.27
CA MET A 1 26.60 16.44 -22.20
C MET A 1 25.47 16.04 -21.24
N SER A 2 25.69 16.13 -19.93
CA SER A 2 24.64 15.97 -18.92
C SER A 2 23.63 17.11 -19.07
N LYS A 3 22.31 16.81 -18.90
CA LYS A 3 21.28 17.85 -18.80
C LYS A 3 21.05 18.11 -17.33
N ASP A 4 21.23 19.36 -16.90
CA ASP A 4 21.05 19.79 -15.51
C ASP A 4 19.77 20.62 -15.37
N TYR A 5 18.94 20.25 -14.38
CA TYR A 5 17.68 20.89 -14.07
C TYR A 5 17.68 21.41 -12.63
N HIS A 6 16.98 22.53 -12.40
CA HIS A 6 16.86 23.15 -11.09
C HIS A 6 15.40 23.31 -10.68
N TYR A 7 15.07 22.72 -9.54
CA TYR A 7 13.75 22.74 -8.91
C TYR A 7 13.85 23.13 -7.45
N ASP A 8 12.74 23.51 -6.84
CA ASP A 8 12.68 23.69 -5.39
C ASP A 8 12.56 22.34 -4.69
N LEU A 9 11.78 21.44 -5.29
CA LEU A 9 11.51 20.09 -4.79
C LEU A 9 11.67 19.07 -5.92
N VAL A 10 12.37 17.97 -5.65
CA VAL A 10 12.42 16.79 -6.51
C VAL A 10 11.74 15.62 -5.82
N VAL A 11 10.81 15.00 -6.50
CA VAL A 11 10.11 13.78 -6.03
C VAL A 11 10.51 12.62 -6.93
N VAL A 12 11.08 11.56 -6.35
CA VAL A 12 11.53 10.37 -7.07
C VAL A 12 10.55 9.22 -6.82
N GLY A 13 9.90 8.76 -7.90
CA GLY A 13 8.85 7.76 -7.92
C GLY A 13 7.47 8.33 -8.23
N GLY A 14 6.90 7.94 -9.38
CA GLY A 14 5.61 8.42 -9.89
C GLY A 14 4.38 7.65 -9.37
N GLY A 15 4.54 6.84 -8.32
CA GLY A 15 3.45 6.12 -7.65
C GLY A 15 2.50 7.04 -6.88
N PRO A 16 1.54 6.48 -6.11
CA PRO A 16 0.51 7.26 -5.41
C PRO A 16 1.11 8.24 -4.39
N ALA A 17 2.18 7.85 -3.69
CA ALA A 17 2.86 8.70 -2.73
C ALA A 17 3.53 9.91 -3.40
N GLY A 18 4.34 9.66 -4.44
CA GLY A 18 5.09 10.72 -5.12
C GLY A 18 4.18 11.66 -5.91
N SER A 19 3.19 11.14 -6.64
CA SER A 19 2.22 11.97 -7.35
C SER A 19 1.44 12.87 -6.40
N SER A 20 1.06 12.36 -5.22
CA SER A 20 0.35 13.13 -4.20
C SER A 20 1.24 14.18 -3.53
N ALA A 21 2.51 13.86 -3.26
CA ALA A 21 3.47 14.80 -2.72
C ALA A 21 3.77 15.95 -3.71
N ALA A 22 3.99 15.61 -4.97
CA ALA A 22 4.21 16.58 -6.03
C ALA A 22 3.00 17.51 -6.21
N PHE A 23 1.77 16.95 -6.21
CA PHE A 23 0.53 17.73 -6.27
C PHE A 23 0.44 18.74 -5.12
N ALA A 24 0.63 18.28 -3.88
CA ALA A 24 0.49 19.14 -2.70
C ALA A 24 1.54 20.26 -2.68
N ALA A 25 2.79 19.95 -3.04
CA ALA A 25 3.84 20.94 -3.11
C ALA A 25 3.60 21.99 -4.21
N ALA A 26 3.21 21.56 -5.41
CA ALA A 26 2.93 22.48 -6.51
C ALA A 26 1.69 23.35 -6.24
N LYS A 27 0.65 22.80 -5.60
CA LYS A 27 -0.51 23.57 -5.12
C LYS A 27 -0.10 24.73 -4.20
N ASN A 28 0.99 24.55 -3.46
CA ASN A 28 1.57 25.57 -2.61
C ASN A 28 2.59 26.49 -3.32
N GLY A 29 2.66 26.47 -4.66
CA GLY A 29 3.49 27.36 -5.46
C GLY A 29 4.98 27.02 -5.48
N ILE A 30 5.35 25.77 -5.18
CA ILE A 30 6.73 25.27 -5.26
C ILE A 30 6.98 24.70 -6.66
N LYS A 31 8.16 24.97 -7.25
CA LYS A 31 8.57 24.39 -8.52
C LYS A 31 9.02 22.94 -8.29
N VAL A 32 8.26 21.99 -8.87
CA VAL A 32 8.41 20.55 -8.59
C VAL A 32 8.74 19.74 -9.85
N ALA A 33 9.74 18.83 -9.74
CA ALA A 33 9.92 17.73 -10.68
C ALA A 33 9.43 16.42 -10.04
N LEU A 34 8.63 15.66 -10.79
CA LEU A 34 8.24 14.28 -10.48
C LEU A 34 8.95 13.34 -11.46
N ILE A 35 9.74 12.41 -10.94
CA ILE A 35 10.58 11.53 -11.74
C ILE A 35 10.10 10.09 -11.63
N GLU A 36 9.90 9.42 -12.79
CA GLU A 36 9.49 8.03 -12.87
C GLU A 36 10.45 7.25 -13.79
N LYS A 37 10.90 6.08 -13.31
CA LYS A 37 11.83 5.22 -14.06
C LYS A 37 11.16 4.49 -15.23
N GLU A 38 9.88 4.18 -15.13
CA GLU A 38 9.13 3.49 -16.17
C GLU A 38 8.80 4.44 -17.35
N ASN A 39 8.36 3.86 -18.48
CA ASN A 39 8.07 4.66 -19.68
C ASN A 39 6.81 5.51 -19.52
N SER A 40 5.96 5.16 -18.55
CA SER A 40 4.76 5.94 -18.17
C SER A 40 4.44 5.75 -16.70
N ILE A 41 3.66 6.67 -16.14
CA ILE A 41 3.09 6.49 -14.80
C ILE A 41 2.19 5.26 -14.79
N ALA A 42 2.40 4.38 -13.80
CA ALA A 42 1.68 3.13 -13.63
C ALA A 42 1.75 2.20 -14.87
N GLU A 43 2.91 2.14 -15.53
CA GLU A 43 3.16 1.15 -16.59
C GLU A 43 3.02 -0.26 -16.02
N THR A 44 3.68 -0.53 -14.90
CA THR A 44 3.56 -1.80 -14.17
C THR A 44 2.63 -1.62 -12.98
N VAL A 45 1.58 -2.44 -12.91
CA VAL A 45 0.70 -2.56 -11.74
C VAL A 45 1.34 -3.54 -10.75
N ARG A 46 1.45 -3.13 -9.46
CA ARG A 46 2.12 -3.89 -8.40
C ARG A 46 1.25 -4.10 -7.15
N THR A 47 -0.05 -3.87 -7.27
CA THR A 47 -0.99 -3.92 -6.16
C THR A 47 -2.38 -4.27 -6.65
N SER A 48 -3.15 -4.95 -5.82
CA SER A 48 -4.52 -5.35 -6.13
C SER A 48 -5.55 -4.20 -6.11
N GLY A 49 -5.21 -3.05 -5.51
CA GLY A 49 -6.00 -1.83 -5.61
C GLY A 49 -7.16 -1.71 -4.62
N VAL A 50 -7.24 -2.54 -3.60
CA VAL A 50 -8.31 -2.40 -2.59
C VAL A 50 -8.12 -1.12 -1.78
N THR A 51 -9.21 -0.40 -1.56
CA THR A 51 -9.27 0.79 -0.70
C THR A 51 -10.70 1.03 -0.18
N TRP A 52 -10.91 2.15 0.50
CA TRP A 52 -12.16 2.45 1.21
C TRP A 52 -12.86 3.65 0.57
N ILE A 53 -14.20 3.62 0.51
CA ILE A 53 -15.01 4.70 -0.09
C ILE A 53 -14.77 6.03 0.62
N GLU A 54 -14.55 6.04 1.93
CA GLU A 54 -14.19 7.25 2.67
C GLU A 54 -12.88 7.89 2.16
N SER A 55 -11.86 7.07 1.89
CA SER A 55 -10.59 7.54 1.33
C SER A 55 -10.76 8.04 -0.12
N ILE A 56 -11.58 7.36 -0.91
CA ILE A 56 -11.92 7.80 -2.28
C ILE A 56 -12.54 9.19 -2.25
N LYS A 57 -13.49 9.43 -1.35
CA LYS A 57 -14.14 10.75 -1.18
C LYS A 57 -13.16 11.80 -0.66
N GLU A 58 -12.33 11.47 0.36
CA GLU A 58 -11.31 12.36 0.92
C GLU A 58 -10.32 12.81 -0.15
N PHE A 59 -9.92 11.91 -1.05
CA PHE A 59 -8.93 12.21 -2.08
C PHE A 59 -9.53 12.76 -3.36
N GLY A 60 -10.83 12.65 -3.56
CA GLY A 60 -11.55 13.08 -4.76
C GLY A 60 -11.31 12.17 -5.96
N ILE A 61 -11.09 10.87 -5.75
CA ILE A 61 -10.87 9.89 -6.82
C ILE A 61 -12.17 9.73 -7.63
N PRO A 62 -12.13 9.89 -8.97
CA PRO A 62 -13.31 9.81 -9.81
C PRO A 62 -13.97 8.43 -9.82
N GLU A 63 -15.29 8.40 -9.99
CA GLU A 63 -16.09 7.15 -10.00
C GLU A 63 -15.64 6.15 -11.06
N ASN A 64 -15.15 6.63 -12.21
CA ASN A 64 -14.66 5.75 -13.27
C ASN A 64 -13.28 5.13 -12.97
N CYS A 65 -12.70 5.40 -11.80
CA CYS A 65 -11.42 4.84 -11.37
C CYS A 65 -11.56 3.65 -10.42
N TYR A 66 -12.77 3.22 -10.08
CA TYR A 66 -12.96 2.12 -9.13
C TYR A 66 -14.27 1.37 -9.32
N ASN A 67 -14.32 0.14 -8.82
CA ASN A 67 -15.52 -0.66 -8.67
C ASN A 67 -15.93 -0.68 -7.19
N PRO A 68 -17.16 -0.26 -6.81
CA PRO A 68 -17.61 -0.23 -5.42
C PRO A 68 -17.91 -1.63 -4.88
N ILE A 69 -17.61 -1.87 -3.60
CA ILE A 69 -17.79 -3.14 -2.90
C ILE A 69 -18.66 -2.92 -1.65
N LYS A 70 -19.63 -3.79 -1.42
CA LYS A 70 -20.47 -3.81 -0.23
C LYS A 70 -20.52 -5.15 0.51
N ASN A 71 -20.05 -6.23 -0.14
CA ASN A 71 -20.01 -7.57 0.44
C ASN A 71 -18.58 -8.04 0.62
N PHE A 72 -18.27 -8.53 1.79
CA PHE A 72 -16.95 -8.96 2.23
C PHE A 72 -17.00 -10.46 2.54
N SER A 73 -16.52 -11.28 1.62
CA SER A 73 -16.55 -12.72 1.76
C SER A 73 -15.18 -13.28 2.15
N PHE A 74 -15.18 -14.18 3.11
CA PHE A 74 -14.02 -14.92 3.57
C PHE A 74 -14.24 -16.40 3.34
N ALA A 75 -13.22 -17.11 2.91
CA ALA A 75 -13.21 -18.55 2.81
C ALA A 75 -11.97 -19.11 3.49
N SER A 76 -12.17 -20.10 4.35
CA SER A 76 -11.15 -21.07 4.78
C SER A 76 -11.46 -22.42 4.12
N PRO A 77 -10.63 -23.45 4.27
CA PRO A 77 -10.87 -24.71 3.54
C PRO A 77 -12.25 -25.33 3.73
N ASN A 78 -12.87 -25.18 4.91
CA ASN A 78 -14.18 -25.80 5.22
C ASN A 78 -15.25 -24.81 5.68
N ASN A 79 -14.99 -23.48 5.63
CA ASN A 79 -15.94 -22.47 6.10
C ASN A 79 -15.96 -21.27 5.16
N GLU A 80 -17.15 -20.70 4.95
CA GLU A 80 -17.34 -19.46 4.18
C GLU A 80 -18.24 -18.50 4.99
N VAL A 81 -17.83 -17.24 5.06
CA VAL A 81 -18.57 -16.17 5.75
C VAL A 81 -18.66 -14.96 4.85
N THR A 82 -19.85 -14.38 4.75
CA THR A 82 -20.03 -13.09 4.06
C THR A 82 -20.63 -12.09 5.03
N ILE A 83 -19.99 -10.94 5.14
CA ILE A 83 -20.49 -9.76 5.85
C ILE A 83 -20.92 -8.77 4.79
N SER A 84 -22.16 -8.31 4.87
CA SER A 84 -22.77 -7.41 3.89
C SER A 84 -23.11 -6.06 4.54
N ASP A 85 -22.92 -5.00 3.78
CA ASP A 85 -23.42 -3.67 4.15
C ASP A 85 -24.56 -3.26 3.20
N SER A 86 -25.40 -2.34 3.66
CA SER A 86 -26.46 -1.72 2.86
C SER A 86 -25.92 -0.77 1.79
N ILE A 87 -24.72 -0.23 2.01
CA ILE A 87 -24.02 0.69 1.11
C ILE A 87 -22.61 0.16 0.82
N SER A 88 -22.03 0.64 -0.27
CA SER A 88 -20.62 0.33 -0.57
C SER A 88 -19.72 1.10 0.38
N THR A 89 -18.83 0.37 1.09
CA THR A 89 -17.88 0.93 2.07
C THR A 89 -16.42 0.71 1.63
N ALA A 90 -16.17 -0.21 0.72
CA ALA A 90 -14.87 -0.44 0.09
C ALA A 90 -14.96 -0.32 -1.44
N ALA A 91 -13.82 -0.38 -2.09
CA ALA A 91 -13.71 -0.38 -3.54
C ALA A 91 -12.44 -1.09 -4.02
N VAL A 92 -12.47 -1.56 -5.26
CA VAL A 92 -11.30 -2.03 -5.99
C VAL A 92 -10.95 -0.99 -7.06
N LEU A 93 -9.78 -0.38 -6.95
CA LEU A 93 -9.30 0.63 -7.88
C LEU A 93 -8.86 0.02 -9.21
N ASP A 94 -9.21 0.64 -10.33
CA ASP A 94 -8.39 0.57 -11.52
C ASP A 94 -7.08 1.33 -11.21
N VAL A 95 -6.07 0.58 -10.79
CA VAL A 95 -4.80 1.14 -10.28
C VAL A 95 -4.13 2.02 -11.31
N ARG A 96 -4.07 1.57 -12.58
CA ARG A 96 -3.43 2.31 -13.66
C ARG A 96 -4.13 3.64 -13.92
N LYS A 97 -5.45 3.60 -14.00
CA LYS A 97 -6.28 4.80 -14.21
C LYS A 97 -6.18 5.77 -13.03
N THR A 98 -6.23 5.24 -11.81
CA THR A 98 -6.14 6.04 -10.57
C THR A 98 -4.77 6.73 -10.45
N TYR A 99 -3.67 6.02 -10.68
CA TYR A 99 -2.34 6.62 -10.53
C TYR A 99 -2.05 7.64 -11.64
N ARG A 100 -2.51 7.38 -12.86
CA ARG A 100 -2.46 8.37 -13.96
C ARG A 100 -3.31 9.59 -13.64
N TRP A 101 -4.47 9.42 -13.04
CA TRP A 101 -5.28 10.54 -12.57
C TRP A 101 -4.54 11.36 -11.52
N LEU A 102 -3.94 10.75 -10.49
CA LEU A 102 -3.15 11.45 -9.46
C LEU A 102 -2.01 12.28 -10.09
N SER A 103 -1.26 11.70 -11.01
CA SER A 103 -0.16 12.42 -11.68
C SER A 103 -0.66 13.54 -12.59
N ASN A 104 -1.82 13.37 -13.25
CA ASN A 104 -2.44 14.41 -14.05
C ASN A 104 -2.92 15.59 -13.20
N GLU A 105 -3.45 15.33 -12.00
CA GLU A 105 -3.79 16.39 -11.05
C GLU A 105 -2.54 17.17 -10.61
N ALA A 106 -1.42 16.49 -10.38
CA ALA A 106 -0.14 17.15 -10.13
C ALA A 106 0.32 18.01 -11.32
N LYS A 107 0.24 17.49 -12.54
CA LYS A 107 0.58 18.22 -13.77
C LYS A 107 -0.28 19.47 -13.96
N LYS A 108 -1.59 19.42 -13.68
CA LYS A 108 -2.49 20.59 -13.72
C LYS A 108 -2.06 21.69 -12.74
N LYS A 109 -1.29 21.36 -11.70
CA LYS A 109 -0.70 22.32 -10.75
C LYS A 109 0.70 22.82 -11.16
N GLY A 110 1.20 22.42 -12.34
CA GLY A 110 2.48 22.88 -12.87
C GLY A 110 3.67 21.98 -12.51
N VAL A 111 3.43 20.72 -12.11
CA VAL A 111 4.52 19.74 -11.92
C VAL A 111 5.09 19.32 -13.27
N ASP A 112 6.41 19.37 -13.41
CA ASP A 112 7.13 18.77 -14.53
C ASP A 112 7.33 17.27 -14.27
N ILE A 113 6.82 16.43 -15.18
CA ILE A 113 6.90 14.96 -15.05
C ILE A 113 7.93 14.42 -16.02
N PHE A 114 8.90 13.67 -15.48
CA PHE A 114 9.97 13.02 -16.22
C PHE A 114 9.80 11.50 -16.14
N VAL A 115 9.25 10.89 -17.19
CA VAL A 115 9.17 9.44 -17.33
C VAL A 115 10.43 8.88 -17.99
N LYS A 116 10.61 7.56 -17.95
CA LYS A 116 11.81 6.87 -18.47
C LYS A 116 13.10 7.50 -17.95
N THR A 117 13.09 7.90 -16.68
CA THR A 117 14.21 8.58 -16.02
C THR A 117 14.55 7.81 -14.74
N ASN A 118 15.60 7.03 -14.81
CA ASN A 118 16.06 6.19 -13.69
C ASN A 118 17.10 6.92 -12.86
N ILE A 119 16.73 7.29 -11.64
CA ILE A 119 17.63 7.89 -10.64
C ILE A 119 18.33 6.77 -9.90
N ASN A 120 19.67 6.84 -9.82
CA ASN A 120 20.52 5.86 -9.15
C ASN A 120 21.63 6.49 -8.30
N GLU A 121 21.78 7.82 -8.34
CA GLU A 121 22.81 8.54 -7.60
C GLU A 121 22.22 9.73 -6.86
N VAL A 122 22.87 10.12 -5.76
CA VAL A 122 22.54 11.27 -4.94
C VAL A 122 23.63 12.32 -5.07
N ILE A 123 23.26 13.56 -5.34
CA ILE A 123 24.17 14.70 -5.36
C ILE A 123 24.24 15.27 -3.96
N LYS A 124 25.44 15.40 -3.41
CA LYS A 124 25.71 15.87 -2.05
C LYS A 124 26.56 17.14 -2.04
N ASN A 125 26.34 17.97 -1.02
CA ASN A 125 27.23 19.10 -0.74
C ASN A 125 28.44 18.66 0.13
N GLU A 126 29.31 19.60 0.46
CA GLU A 126 30.50 19.38 1.30
C GLU A 126 30.14 18.90 2.72
N LYS A 127 28.92 19.16 3.20
CA LYS A 127 28.39 18.71 4.50
C LYS A 127 27.72 17.35 4.43
N ASN A 128 27.79 16.67 3.27
CA ASN A 128 27.11 15.40 2.99
C ASN A 128 25.56 15.48 3.00
N ASP A 129 24.96 16.69 2.93
CA ASP A 129 23.53 16.87 2.75
C ASP A 129 23.14 16.69 1.29
N ILE A 130 21.95 16.15 1.05
CA ILE A 130 21.38 15.99 -0.28
C ILE A 130 21.08 17.38 -0.88
N VAL A 131 21.54 17.63 -2.10
CA VAL A 131 21.24 18.83 -2.88
C VAL A 131 20.70 18.49 -4.27
N GLY A 132 20.42 17.21 -4.51
CA GLY A 132 19.85 16.75 -5.76
C GLY A 132 20.02 15.26 -5.98
N VAL A 133 19.64 14.81 -7.17
CA VAL A 133 19.75 13.43 -7.61
C VAL A 133 20.20 13.39 -9.06
N SER A 134 20.84 12.29 -9.48
CA SER A 134 21.24 12.08 -10.86
C SER A 134 20.98 10.65 -11.33
N GLY A 135 21.00 10.49 -12.64
CA GLY A 135 20.74 9.20 -13.25
C GLY A 135 20.75 9.23 -14.77
N THR A 136 19.93 8.40 -15.38
CA THR A 136 19.83 8.27 -16.84
C THR A 136 18.38 8.50 -17.30
N GLY A 137 18.19 9.48 -18.16
CA GLY A 137 16.91 9.77 -18.83
C GLY A 137 16.95 9.37 -20.31
N ILE A 138 15.90 9.76 -21.04
CA ILE A 138 15.71 9.43 -22.48
C ILE A 138 16.93 9.85 -23.34
N HIS A 139 17.59 10.94 -22.97
CA HIS A 139 18.70 11.52 -23.75
C HIS A 139 20.07 11.31 -23.10
N GLY A 140 20.21 10.34 -22.20
CA GLY A 140 21.47 10.05 -21.50
C GLY A 140 21.50 10.62 -20.08
N LYS A 141 22.70 10.98 -19.59
CA LYS A 141 22.90 11.45 -18.22
C LYS A 141 22.09 12.71 -17.91
N ILE A 142 21.47 12.72 -16.72
CA ILE A 142 20.60 13.80 -16.26
C ILE A 142 20.81 14.03 -14.77
N ALA A 143 20.77 15.32 -14.37
CA ALA A 143 20.86 15.71 -12.96
C ALA A 143 19.73 16.68 -12.61
N PHE A 144 19.21 16.55 -11.40
CA PHE A 144 18.18 17.40 -10.82
C PHE A 144 18.68 17.96 -9.50
N HIS A 145 18.87 19.27 -9.43
CA HIS A 145 19.25 19.99 -8.23
C HIS A 145 18.01 20.49 -7.51
N SER A 146 17.95 20.35 -6.18
CA SER A 146 16.81 20.80 -5.38
C SER A 146 17.18 21.12 -3.94
N LYS A 147 16.30 21.85 -3.26
CA LYS A 147 16.41 22.15 -1.82
C LYS A 147 15.97 20.99 -0.95
N VAL A 148 15.00 20.21 -1.43
CA VAL A 148 14.47 19.00 -0.76
C VAL A 148 14.26 17.92 -1.81
N VAL A 149 14.52 16.68 -1.43
CA VAL A 149 14.19 15.46 -2.17
C VAL A 149 13.12 14.69 -1.39
N ILE A 150 12.11 14.17 -2.08
CA ILE A 150 11.18 13.17 -1.53
C ILE A 150 11.47 11.83 -2.20
N ASP A 151 11.87 10.83 -1.39
CA ASP A 151 12.01 9.44 -1.83
C ASP A 151 10.64 8.74 -1.73
N ALA A 152 9.99 8.58 -2.88
CA ALA A 152 8.75 7.86 -3.08
C ALA A 152 8.96 6.63 -3.98
N THR A 153 10.16 6.03 -3.94
CA THR A 153 10.56 4.91 -4.83
C THR A 153 9.97 3.57 -4.40
N GLY A 154 9.08 3.57 -3.41
CA GLY A 154 8.36 2.40 -2.94
C GLY A 154 9.28 1.38 -2.24
N PHE A 155 9.02 0.11 -2.43
CA PHE A 155 9.74 -0.99 -1.78
C PHE A 155 11.27 -0.91 -1.97
N THR A 156 11.74 -0.38 -3.10
CA THR A 156 13.17 -0.29 -3.41
C THR A 156 13.95 0.68 -2.53
N SER A 157 13.30 1.75 -2.00
CA SER A 157 13.92 2.78 -1.14
C SER A 157 15.24 3.34 -1.73
N THR A 158 15.22 3.69 -3.02
CA THR A 158 16.43 3.92 -3.83
C THR A 158 17.32 5.02 -3.25
N ILE A 159 16.75 6.19 -2.92
CA ILE A 159 17.52 7.34 -2.43
C ILE A 159 17.99 7.10 -0.99
N ALA A 160 17.11 6.61 -0.13
CA ALA A 160 17.43 6.33 1.27
C ALA A 160 18.54 5.26 1.40
N LYS A 161 18.53 4.22 0.55
CA LYS A 161 19.61 3.21 0.49
C LYS A 161 20.91 3.79 -0.04
N ALA A 162 20.88 4.61 -1.08
CA ALA A 162 22.07 5.27 -1.62
C ALA A 162 22.75 6.20 -0.59
N MET A 163 21.95 6.72 0.36
CA MET A 163 22.47 7.51 1.49
C MET A 163 22.93 6.66 2.68
N GLY A 164 22.66 5.36 2.69
CA GLY A 164 22.93 4.49 3.83
C GLY A 164 21.98 4.70 5.01
N PHE A 165 20.83 5.34 4.80
CA PHE A 165 19.86 5.67 5.87
C PHE A 165 18.94 4.51 6.21
N VAL A 166 18.72 3.58 5.27
CA VAL A 166 17.91 2.39 5.45
C VAL A 166 18.57 1.16 4.87
N THR A 167 18.27 0.01 5.46
CA THR A 167 18.66 -1.31 4.97
C THR A 167 17.59 -1.91 4.05
N GLN A 168 17.77 -3.15 3.63
CA GLN A 168 16.73 -3.93 2.97
C GLN A 168 15.62 -4.27 3.98
N TRP A 169 14.43 -4.56 3.47
CA TRP A 169 13.33 -5.06 4.28
C TRP A 169 13.63 -6.50 4.70
N GLU A 170 13.53 -6.78 6.00
CA GLU A 170 13.70 -8.12 6.56
C GLU A 170 12.39 -8.89 6.43
N ARG A 171 11.26 -8.21 6.65
CA ARG A 171 9.92 -8.77 6.55
C ARG A 171 9.12 -8.02 5.48
N PHE A 172 8.46 -8.77 4.58
CA PHE A 172 7.68 -8.18 3.49
C PHE A 172 6.66 -9.17 2.94
N GLY A 173 5.61 -8.65 2.30
CA GLY A 173 4.70 -9.43 1.49
C GLY A 173 5.16 -9.50 0.03
N ALA A 174 5.07 -10.69 -0.56
CA ALA A 174 5.24 -10.90 -1.99
C ALA A 174 3.90 -11.37 -2.57
N GLY A 175 3.37 -10.65 -3.55
CA GLY A 175 2.10 -10.92 -4.18
C GLY A 175 2.20 -11.16 -5.68
N ALA A 176 1.43 -12.12 -6.18
CA ALA A 176 1.23 -12.37 -7.61
C ALA A 176 -0.26 -12.42 -7.91
N GLU A 177 -0.70 -11.79 -8.99
CA GLU A 177 -2.10 -11.82 -9.40
C GLU A 177 -2.25 -11.81 -10.93
N TYR A 178 -3.37 -12.35 -11.39
CA TYR A 178 -3.87 -12.11 -12.74
C TYR A 178 -5.04 -11.13 -12.67
N GLU A 179 -5.01 -10.09 -13.50
CA GLU A 179 -6.22 -9.46 -13.99
C GLU A 179 -6.77 -10.38 -15.08
N ALA A 180 -8.04 -10.80 -14.94
CA ALA A 180 -8.62 -11.84 -15.79
C ALA A 180 -10.10 -11.54 -16.08
N GLU A 181 -10.53 -11.91 -17.28
CA GLU A 181 -11.95 -12.02 -17.61
C GLU A 181 -12.48 -13.37 -17.10
N VAL A 182 -13.66 -13.35 -16.48
CA VAL A 182 -14.32 -14.54 -15.93
C VAL A 182 -15.73 -14.68 -16.50
N GLU A 183 -16.25 -15.93 -16.49
CA GLU A 183 -17.58 -16.19 -17.01
C GLU A 183 -18.67 -15.53 -16.18
N LYS A 184 -18.48 -15.48 -14.85
CA LYS A 184 -19.41 -14.85 -13.91
C LYS A 184 -18.72 -14.43 -12.63
N VAL A 185 -19.12 -13.30 -12.10
CA VAL A 185 -18.73 -12.80 -10.77
C VAL A 185 -19.79 -11.86 -10.24
N ASP A 186 -19.98 -11.84 -8.92
CA ASP A 186 -20.71 -10.76 -8.27
C ASP A 186 -19.75 -9.56 -8.14
N SER A 187 -20.05 -8.49 -8.86
CA SER A 187 -19.20 -7.29 -8.93
C SER A 187 -19.17 -6.48 -7.62
N GLU A 188 -20.08 -6.74 -6.69
CA GLU A 188 -20.15 -6.05 -5.41
C GLU A 188 -19.53 -6.85 -4.25
N THR A 189 -19.01 -8.06 -4.53
CA THR A 189 -18.44 -8.97 -3.52
C THR A 189 -16.96 -9.21 -3.75
N TRP A 190 -16.13 -8.85 -2.79
CA TRP A 190 -14.74 -9.32 -2.78
C TRP A 190 -14.61 -10.62 -1.99
N TRP A 191 -13.54 -11.38 -2.28
CA TRP A 191 -13.20 -12.58 -1.56
C TRP A 191 -11.78 -12.51 -1.02
N LEU A 192 -11.61 -12.89 0.25
CA LEU A 192 -10.33 -13.24 0.86
C LEU A 192 -10.36 -14.72 1.24
N MET A 193 -9.34 -15.47 0.80
CA MET A 193 -9.22 -16.90 1.06
C MET A 193 -7.99 -17.12 1.95
N VAL A 194 -8.21 -17.69 3.13
CA VAL A 194 -7.21 -17.86 4.21
C VAL A 194 -7.01 -19.33 4.54
N GLY A 195 -5.83 -19.69 5.03
CA GLY A 195 -5.45 -21.05 5.38
C GLY A 195 -4.37 -21.62 4.48
N GLN A 196 -3.73 -22.69 4.97
CA GLN A 196 -2.58 -23.33 4.32
C GLN A 196 -2.95 -23.92 2.94
N GLU A 197 -4.20 -24.37 2.79
CA GLU A 197 -4.70 -24.88 1.52
C GLU A 197 -4.71 -23.81 0.42
N TYR A 198 -4.92 -22.53 0.73
CA TYR A 198 -4.83 -21.43 -0.22
C TYR A 198 -3.41 -20.88 -0.32
N THR A 199 -2.83 -20.50 0.80
CA THR A 199 -1.45 -20.01 0.86
C THR A 199 -0.92 -19.97 2.30
N PRO A 200 0.28 -20.46 2.57
CA PRO A 200 0.89 -20.32 3.88
C PRO A 200 1.34 -18.88 4.13
N ALA A 201 1.23 -18.44 5.39
CA ALA A 201 1.64 -17.12 5.87
C ALA A 201 1.11 -15.94 5.02
N GLY A 202 -0.15 -16.05 4.56
CA GLY A 202 -0.74 -15.02 3.74
C GLY A 202 -2.22 -15.29 3.42
N TYR A 203 -2.68 -14.77 2.28
CA TYR A 203 -4.05 -14.98 1.80
C TYR A 203 -4.11 -14.92 0.27
N ALA A 204 -5.14 -15.54 -0.29
CA ALA A 204 -5.50 -15.38 -1.69
C ALA A 204 -6.76 -14.49 -1.82
N TRP A 205 -7.00 -13.94 -2.99
CA TRP A 205 -8.11 -13.01 -3.20
C TRP A 205 -8.78 -13.13 -4.56
N ILE A 206 -10.04 -12.68 -4.62
CA ILE A 206 -10.76 -12.36 -5.85
C ILE A 206 -11.36 -10.96 -5.65
N PHE A 207 -10.89 -9.98 -6.41
CA PHE A 207 -11.31 -8.59 -6.34
C PHE A 207 -11.92 -8.16 -7.67
N PRO A 208 -13.25 -7.92 -7.73
CA PRO A 208 -13.92 -7.54 -8.97
C PRO A 208 -13.64 -6.09 -9.35
N LEU A 209 -13.42 -5.88 -10.65
CA LEU A 209 -13.24 -4.57 -11.28
C LEU A 209 -14.47 -4.11 -12.07
N GLY A 210 -15.56 -4.89 -12.06
CA GLY A 210 -16.72 -4.72 -12.92
C GLY A 210 -16.58 -5.40 -14.28
N ASN A 211 -17.66 -5.49 -15.06
CA ASN A 211 -17.68 -6.07 -16.41
C ASN A 211 -17.07 -7.47 -16.52
N ASN A 212 -17.29 -8.33 -15.51
CA ASN A 212 -16.68 -9.66 -15.41
C ASN A 212 -15.15 -9.68 -15.40
N ILE A 213 -14.51 -8.55 -15.12
CA ILE A 213 -13.07 -8.47 -14.88
C ILE A 213 -12.81 -8.59 -13.38
N VAL A 214 -11.83 -9.43 -13.02
CA VAL A 214 -11.42 -9.65 -11.64
C VAL A 214 -9.90 -9.64 -11.52
N ARG A 215 -9.40 -9.35 -10.33
CA ARG A 215 -8.04 -9.68 -9.92
C ARG A 215 -8.07 -10.90 -9.03
N ILE A 216 -7.41 -11.97 -9.48
CA ILE A 216 -7.23 -13.22 -8.73
C ILE A 216 -5.78 -13.29 -8.34
N GLY A 217 -5.49 -13.34 -7.05
CA GLY A 217 -4.11 -13.31 -6.58
C GLY A 217 -3.84 -14.10 -5.32
N VAL A 218 -2.55 -14.19 -5.02
CA VAL A 218 -1.97 -14.82 -3.84
C VAL A 218 -0.89 -13.91 -3.28
N GLY A 219 -0.92 -13.67 -1.98
CA GLY A 219 0.14 -13.01 -1.22
C GLY A 219 0.74 -13.96 -0.19
N VAL A 220 2.05 -13.92 -0.04
CA VAL A 220 2.81 -14.67 0.97
C VAL A 220 3.70 -13.74 1.78
N GLY A 221 3.79 -13.97 3.08
CA GLY A 221 4.73 -13.29 3.98
C GLY A 221 6.12 -13.88 3.88
N LYS A 222 7.12 -13.03 3.82
CA LYS A 222 8.54 -13.34 3.88
C LYS A 222 9.16 -12.74 5.15
N PRO A 223 10.01 -13.47 5.89
CA PRO A 223 10.58 -14.80 5.60
C PRO A 223 9.71 -16.00 6.03
N GLU A 224 8.49 -15.80 6.55
CA GLU A 224 7.66 -16.83 7.17
C GLU A 224 7.28 -17.97 6.21
N SER A 225 7.32 -17.74 4.90
CA SER A 225 7.03 -18.75 3.88
C SER A 225 8.02 -18.67 2.71
N ASP A 226 8.54 -19.82 2.28
CA ASP A 226 9.38 -19.96 1.08
C ASP A 226 8.56 -20.15 -0.21
N VAL A 227 7.24 -20.27 -0.10
CA VAL A 227 6.35 -20.48 -1.25
C VAL A 227 6.49 -19.33 -2.26
N ASP A 228 6.62 -19.69 -3.54
CA ASP A 228 6.55 -18.74 -4.64
C ASP A 228 5.07 -18.39 -4.92
N PRO A 229 4.67 -17.10 -4.77
CA PRO A 229 3.29 -16.71 -4.97
C PRO A 229 2.81 -16.93 -6.41
N THR A 230 3.69 -16.89 -7.40
CA THR A 230 3.33 -17.11 -8.82
C THR A 230 2.95 -18.56 -9.06
N GLU A 231 3.75 -19.50 -8.56
CA GLU A 231 3.46 -20.93 -8.68
C GLU A 231 2.21 -21.30 -7.88
N ARG A 232 2.05 -20.71 -6.70
CA ARG A 232 0.87 -20.91 -5.87
C ARG A 232 -0.42 -20.41 -6.54
N LEU A 233 -0.35 -19.22 -7.15
CA LEU A 233 -1.46 -18.66 -7.93
C LEU A 233 -1.90 -19.60 -9.06
N LYS A 234 -0.96 -20.11 -9.84
CA LYS A 234 -1.23 -21.09 -10.91
C LYS A 234 -1.91 -22.35 -10.36
N GLU A 235 -1.41 -22.84 -9.22
CA GLU A 235 -1.94 -24.06 -8.59
C GLU A 235 -3.40 -23.88 -8.14
N ILE A 236 -3.72 -22.80 -7.39
CA ILE A 236 -5.08 -22.58 -6.89
C ILE A 236 -6.09 -22.35 -8.01
N ILE A 237 -5.68 -21.69 -9.11
CA ILE A 237 -6.52 -21.49 -10.28
C ILE A 237 -6.73 -22.82 -10.99
N LYS A 238 -5.67 -23.61 -11.24
CA LYS A 238 -5.76 -24.93 -11.90
C LYS A 238 -6.65 -25.89 -11.13
N LYS A 239 -6.53 -25.91 -9.81
CA LYS A 239 -7.34 -26.77 -8.92
C LYS A 239 -8.73 -26.22 -8.66
N LYS A 240 -9.02 -24.97 -9.06
CA LYS A 240 -10.27 -24.26 -8.80
C LYS A 240 -10.65 -24.30 -7.31
N LEU A 241 -9.69 -23.96 -6.44
CA LEU A 241 -9.88 -24.04 -4.99
C LEU A 241 -10.94 -23.04 -4.51
N GLY A 242 -11.77 -23.47 -3.56
CA GLY A 242 -12.76 -22.63 -2.87
C GLY A 242 -13.62 -21.77 -3.81
N PRO A 243 -13.74 -20.47 -3.56
CA PRO A 243 -14.53 -19.53 -4.36
C PRO A 243 -14.12 -19.42 -5.84
N ILE A 244 -12.87 -19.77 -6.19
CA ILE A 244 -12.37 -19.72 -7.58
C ILE A 244 -13.21 -20.63 -8.50
N LYS A 245 -13.72 -21.75 -7.99
CA LYS A 245 -14.62 -22.65 -8.76
C LYS A 245 -15.91 -21.98 -9.24
N LYS A 246 -16.35 -20.90 -8.53
CA LYS A 246 -17.57 -20.16 -8.84
C LYS A 246 -17.44 -19.24 -10.06
N LEU A 247 -16.21 -18.94 -10.49
CA LEU A 247 -15.90 -17.98 -11.57
C LEU A 247 -16.13 -18.56 -12.99
N GLY A 248 -16.25 -19.88 -13.13
CA GLY A 248 -16.39 -20.56 -14.43
C GLY A 248 -15.07 -20.58 -15.20
N LYS A 249 -15.10 -20.15 -16.46
CA LYS A 249 -13.90 -19.98 -17.28
C LYS A 249 -13.14 -18.73 -16.83
N ILE A 250 -11.82 -18.85 -16.72
CA ILE A 250 -10.91 -17.75 -16.36
C ILE A 250 -9.96 -17.54 -17.54
N THR A 251 -9.92 -16.31 -18.06
CA THR A 251 -9.06 -15.92 -19.18
C THR A 251 -8.12 -14.80 -18.69
N PRO A 252 -6.85 -15.08 -18.39
CA PRO A 252 -5.90 -14.07 -17.96
C PRO A 252 -5.69 -12.97 -19.01
N ILE A 253 -5.65 -11.71 -18.57
CA ILE A 253 -5.42 -10.53 -19.40
C ILE A 253 -4.03 -9.97 -19.12
N GLU A 254 -3.71 -9.77 -17.83
CA GLU A 254 -2.44 -9.18 -17.40
C GLU A 254 -1.95 -9.88 -16.13
N PHE A 255 -0.62 -10.04 -16.01
CA PHE A 255 0.02 -10.54 -14.79
C PHE A 255 0.67 -9.43 -14.02
N HIS A 256 0.42 -9.39 -12.71
CA HIS A 256 1.02 -8.42 -11.79
C HIS A 256 1.83 -9.14 -10.73
N TYR A 257 2.92 -8.49 -10.31
CA TYR A 257 3.75 -8.92 -9.19
C TYR A 257 4.14 -7.71 -8.36
N GLY A 258 4.01 -7.80 -7.05
CA GLY A 258 4.33 -6.71 -6.14
C GLY A 258 4.99 -7.17 -4.85
N LEU A 259 5.80 -6.27 -4.29
CA LEU A 259 6.38 -6.40 -2.96
C LEU A 259 5.89 -5.25 -2.10
N ILE A 260 5.56 -5.53 -0.85
CA ILE A 260 5.13 -4.53 0.12
C ILE A 260 5.87 -4.73 1.45
N PRO A 261 6.42 -3.67 2.06
CA PRO A 261 7.14 -3.77 3.32
C PRO A 261 6.21 -4.18 4.45
N ASN A 262 6.74 -4.95 5.40
CA ASN A 262 5.99 -5.45 6.56
C ASN A 262 6.84 -5.48 7.84
N ASP A 263 7.92 -4.69 7.91
CA ASP A 263 8.80 -4.57 9.09
C ASP A 263 8.22 -3.63 10.17
N GLY A 264 6.98 -3.19 10.02
CA GLY A 264 6.38 -2.16 10.87
C GLY A 264 6.93 -0.76 10.57
N LEU A 265 6.71 0.16 11.51
CA LEU A 265 7.01 1.59 11.36
C LEU A 265 8.31 2.02 12.09
N SER A 266 9.32 1.17 12.11
CA SER A 266 10.58 1.42 12.83
C SER A 266 11.49 2.44 12.14
N ARG A 267 11.31 2.68 10.83
CA ARG A 267 12.18 3.56 10.04
C ARG A 267 12.00 5.02 10.42
N LYS A 268 13.13 5.73 10.56
CA LYS A 268 13.17 7.19 10.49
C LYS A 268 12.84 7.62 9.07
N THR A 269 11.99 8.63 8.92
CA THR A 269 11.46 9.05 7.61
C THR A 269 11.87 10.46 7.20
N VAL A 270 12.57 11.19 8.07
CA VAL A 270 13.02 12.56 7.83
C VAL A 270 14.52 12.68 8.11
N PHE A 271 15.21 13.34 7.20
CA PHE A 271 16.64 13.67 7.29
C PHE A 271 16.86 15.07 6.72
N ASN A 272 18.05 15.64 6.85
CA ASN A 272 18.38 16.92 6.21
C ASN A 272 18.10 16.84 4.70
N ASN A 273 17.22 17.72 4.23
CA ASN A 273 16.81 17.83 2.83
C ASN A 273 16.14 16.56 2.24
N LEU A 274 15.70 15.58 3.04
CA LEU A 274 15.09 14.34 2.56
C LEU A 274 13.88 13.93 3.40
N ILE A 275 12.80 13.55 2.70
CA ILE A 275 11.61 12.87 3.27
C ILE A 275 11.42 11.52 2.57
N LEU A 276 11.13 10.47 3.34
CA LEU A 276 10.71 9.15 2.84
C LEU A 276 9.19 9.04 2.96
N VAL A 277 8.52 8.51 1.91
CA VAL A 277 7.04 8.42 1.90
C VAL A 277 6.54 7.13 1.26
N GLY A 278 5.37 6.65 1.70
CA GLY A 278 4.74 5.42 1.24
C GLY A 278 5.52 4.18 1.67
N ASP A 279 5.67 3.20 0.78
CA ASP A 279 6.38 1.96 1.11
C ASP A 279 7.86 2.20 1.48
N THR A 280 8.49 3.24 0.94
CA THR A 280 9.85 3.66 1.34
C THR A 280 9.93 3.95 2.84
N ALA A 281 8.85 4.46 3.42
CA ALA A 281 8.69 4.75 4.85
C ALA A 281 8.08 3.59 5.66
N GLY A 282 7.71 2.47 5.02
CA GLY A 282 7.03 1.35 5.66
C GLY A 282 5.56 1.61 5.99
N GLN A 283 4.92 2.59 5.34
CA GLN A 283 3.56 3.03 5.65
C GLN A 283 2.50 2.11 5.02
N ALA A 284 2.42 0.88 5.50
CA ALA A 284 1.44 -0.12 5.07
C ALA A 284 0.73 -0.75 6.28
N ASN A 285 -0.55 -1.09 6.10
CA ASN A 285 -1.31 -1.89 7.07
C ASN A 285 -0.81 -3.34 7.02
N PRO A 286 -0.22 -3.90 8.08
CA PRO A 286 0.36 -5.24 8.04
C PRO A 286 -0.70 -6.34 7.93
N LEU A 287 -1.94 -6.10 8.38
CA LEU A 287 -2.98 -7.13 8.45
C LEU A 287 -3.42 -7.62 7.05
N VAL A 288 -3.59 -6.67 6.14
CA VAL A 288 -4.05 -6.93 4.77
C VAL A 288 -3.09 -6.35 3.71
N LEU A 289 -1.90 -5.93 4.11
CA LEU A 289 -0.86 -5.35 3.26
C LEU A 289 -1.42 -4.25 2.34
N GLU A 290 -2.22 -3.32 2.92
CA GLU A 290 -2.82 -2.20 2.22
C GLU A 290 -2.01 -0.92 2.47
N GLY A 291 -1.51 -0.28 1.40
CA GLY A 291 -0.65 0.91 1.48
C GLY A 291 -1.16 2.13 0.70
N ILE A 292 -2.11 1.96 -0.23
CA ILE A 292 -2.49 3.03 -1.19
C ILE A 292 -3.03 4.28 -0.49
N ARG A 293 -3.97 4.13 0.45
CA ARG A 293 -4.54 5.29 1.17
C ARG A 293 -3.51 6.03 1.98
N TYR A 294 -2.58 5.33 2.62
CA TYR A 294 -1.49 5.93 3.37
C TYR A 294 -0.50 6.64 2.45
N ALA A 295 -0.16 6.02 1.32
CA ALA A 295 0.70 6.62 0.31
C ALA A 295 0.14 7.95 -0.20
N ILE A 296 -1.16 8.03 -0.53
CA ILE A 296 -1.82 9.26 -0.97
C ILE A 296 -1.85 10.29 0.16
N LYS A 297 -2.32 9.90 1.34
CA LYS A 297 -2.48 10.79 2.50
C LYS A 297 -1.15 11.40 2.94
N PHE A 298 -0.18 10.55 3.23
CA PHE A 298 1.12 11.00 3.73
C PHE A 298 1.99 11.60 2.62
N GLY A 299 1.75 11.23 1.35
CA GLY A 299 2.31 11.96 0.21
C GLY A 299 1.89 13.43 0.23
N ARG A 300 0.59 13.72 0.37
CA ARG A 300 0.10 15.11 0.46
C ARG A 300 0.74 15.87 1.62
N ILE A 301 0.81 15.26 2.81
CA ILE A 301 1.44 15.87 3.99
C ILE A 301 2.93 16.11 3.76
N ALA A 302 3.66 15.18 3.16
CA ALA A 302 5.07 15.35 2.82
C ALA A 302 5.29 16.54 1.88
N GLY A 303 4.46 16.68 0.85
CA GLY A 303 4.50 17.79 -0.08
C GLY A 303 4.21 19.17 0.60
N GLU A 304 3.24 19.20 1.50
CA GLU A 304 2.90 20.42 2.28
C GLU A 304 4.04 20.81 3.22
N VAL A 305 4.59 19.87 3.99
CA VAL A 305 5.70 20.14 4.91
C VAL A 305 6.95 20.56 4.15
N ALA A 306 7.31 19.87 3.08
CA ALA A 306 8.43 20.26 2.21
C ALA A 306 8.26 21.67 1.65
N SER A 307 7.04 22.03 1.19
CA SER A 307 6.75 23.37 0.67
C SER A 307 6.96 24.45 1.72
N ASN A 308 6.46 24.24 2.93
CA ASN A 308 6.61 25.18 4.02
C ASN A 308 8.08 25.34 4.44
N ALA A 309 8.82 24.26 4.52
CA ALA A 309 10.25 24.25 4.81
C ALA A 309 11.05 25.03 3.76
N ILE A 310 10.77 24.82 2.48
CA ILE A 310 11.42 25.52 1.36
C ILE A 310 11.13 27.01 1.39
N LYS A 311 9.87 27.44 1.59
CA LYS A 311 9.47 28.85 1.70
C LYS A 311 10.15 29.54 2.87
N ASN A 312 10.31 28.86 3.98
CA ASN A 312 10.98 29.37 5.18
C ASN A 312 12.51 29.27 5.10
N LYS A 313 13.07 28.76 3.99
CA LYS A 313 14.52 28.54 3.78
C LYS A 313 15.19 27.71 4.89
N LYS A 314 14.44 26.76 5.44
CA LYS A 314 14.88 25.81 6.47
C LYS A 314 14.46 24.42 6.04
N THR A 315 15.42 23.60 5.63
CA THR A 315 15.17 22.26 5.08
C THR A 315 15.93 21.17 5.84
N ASP A 316 16.40 21.52 7.05
CA ASP A 316 16.99 20.59 7.98
C ASP A 316 15.95 19.60 8.53
N GLU A 317 16.43 18.57 9.17
CA GLU A 317 15.58 17.53 9.76
C GLU A 317 14.51 18.12 10.68
N LYS A 318 14.85 19.10 11.50
CA LYS A 318 13.90 19.72 12.45
C LYS A 318 12.75 20.41 11.72
N ALA A 319 13.01 21.08 10.61
CA ALA A 319 11.99 21.78 9.83
C ALA A 319 11.08 20.79 9.07
N LEU A 320 11.58 19.59 8.72
CA LEU A 320 10.84 18.53 8.04
C LEU A 320 10.15 17.56 9.02
N TYR A 321 10.54 17.52 10.30
CA TYR A 321 10.03 16.61 11.31
C TYR A 321 8.50 16.62 11.52
N PRO A 322 7.78 17.74 11.33
CA PRO A 322 6.31 17.73 11.39
C PRO A 322 5.64 16.69 10.48
N TYR A 323 6.28 16.27 9.39
CA TYR A 323 5.81 15.16 8.57
C TYR A 323 5.86 13.82 9.34
N GLU A 324 6.99 13.50 9.97
CA GLU A 324 7.16 12.26 10.73
C GLU A 324 6.22 12.22 11.94
N GLU A 325 6.13 13.30 12.67
CA GLU A 325 5.21 13.45 13.81
C GLU A 325 3.74 13.21 13.39
N ASN A 326 3.32 13.79 12.26
CA ASN A 326 1.95 13.67 11.77
C ASN A 326 1.57 12.21 11.44
N TRP A 327 2.37 11.51 10.64
CA TRP A 327 2.01 10.16 10.26
C TRP A 327 2.15 9.17 11.43
N ARG A 328 3.14 9.34 12.33
CA ARG A 328 3.26 8.48 13.52
C ARG A 328 2.04 8.63 14.42
N ASN A 329 1.64 9.85 14.73
CA ASN A 329 0.44 10.12 15.53
C ASN A 329 -0.83 9.52 14.89
N ALA A 330 -0.92 9.51 13.57
CA ALA A 330 -2.10 9.02 12.87
C ALA A 330 -2.22 7.48 12.85
N ILE A 331 -1.11 6.75 12.67
CA ILE A 331 -1.19 5.30 12.36
C ILE A 331 -0.26 4.39 13.19
N GLU A 332 0.77 4.90 13.89
CA GLU A 332 1.78 4.03 14.51
C GLU A 332 1.19 3.04 15.52
N SER A 333 0.34 3.51 16.42
CA SER A 333 -0.31 2.64 17.41
C SER A 333 -1.22 1.58 16.75
N LYS A 334 -1.94 1.97 15.70
CA LYS A 334 -2.84 1.10 14.96
C LYS A 334 -2.08 0.01 14.21
N ILE A 335 -1.02 0.39 13.51
CA ILE A 335 -0.17 -0.54 12.75
C ILE A 335 0.54 -1.52 13.68
N ASN A 336 1.05 -1.06 14.82
CA ASN A 336 1.67 -1.93 15.83
C ASN A 336 0.67 -2.95 16.42
N SER A 337 -0.58 -2.54 16.61
CA SER A 337 -1.65 -3.46 17.05
C SER A 337 -2.03 -4.47 15.97
N ALA A 338 -2.13 -4.03 14.73
CA ALA A 338 -2.42 -4.88 13.58
C ALA A 338 -1.31 -5.91 13.33
N GLY A 339 -0.04 -5.53 13.53
CA GLY A 339 1.11 -6.44 13.43
C GLY A 339 1.01 -7.60 14.40
N LYS A 340 0.60 -7.37 15.65
CA LYS A 340 0.39 -8.46 16.64
C LYS A 340 -0.72 -9.44 16.21
N VAL A 341 -1.77 -8.94 15.57
CA VAL A 341 -2.82 -9.81 15.02
C VAL A 341 -2.30 -10.61 13.85
N GLN A 342 -1.54 -9.99 12.95
CA GLN A 342 -0.90 -10.66 11.83
C GLN A 342 0.05 -11.77 12.29
N ASP A 343 0.89 -11.53 13.30
CA ASP A 343 1.82 -12.53 13.86
C ASP A 343 1.08 -13.78 14.35
N ARG A 344 -0.09 -13.60 14.94
CA ARG A 344 -0.96 -14.71 15.32
C ARG A 344 -1.55 -15.42 14.09
N TRP A 345 -2.05 -14.69 13.11
CA TRP A 345 -2.72 -15.26 11.94
C TRP A 345 -1.80 -16.08 11.05
N ILE A 346 -0.55 -15.68 10.92
CA ILE A 346 0.47 -16.38 10.12
C ILE A 346 0.65 -17.83 10.61
N GLY A 347 0.53 -18.09 11.91
CA GLY A 347 0.72 -19.40 12.52
C GLY A 347 -0.52 -20.31 12.55
N LEU A 348 -1.69 -19.84 12.06
CA LEU A 348 -2.93 -20.62 12.16
C LEU A 348 -2.94 -21.80 11.17
N SER A 349 -3.36 -22.97 11.69
CA SER A 349 -3.73 -24.12 10.86
C SER A 349 -5.09 -23.91 10.17
N ASP A 350 -5.40 -24.73 9.16
CA ASP A 350 -6.68 -24.67 8.46
C ASP A 350 -7.88 -24.84 9.39
N LYS A 351 -7.79 -25.75 10.37
CA LYS A 351 -8.85 -25.94 11.38
C LYS A 351 -9.01 -24.73 12.31
N GLU A 352 -7.94 -24.00 12.57
CA GLU A 352 -8.00 -22.78 13.37
C GLU A 352 -8.58 -21.63 12.55
N TRP A 353 -8.25 -21.55 11.25
CA TRP A 353 -8.89 -20.61 10.35
C TRP A 353 -10.41 -20.83 10.21
N ASP A 354 -10.86 -22.10 10.10
CA ASP A 354 -12.30 -22.42 10.09
C ASP A 354 -13.01 -21.85 11.35
N LYS A 355 -12.37 -21.97 12.52
CA LYS A 355 -12.89 -21.40 13.77
C LYS A 355 -12.78 -19.88 13.85
N GLU A 356 -11.76 -19.29 13.23
CA GLU A 356 -11.60 -17.82 13.18
C GLU A 356 -12.71 -17.20 12.32
N LEU A 357 -13.12 -17.87 11.24
CA LEU A 357 -14.25 -17.42 10.43
C LEU A 357 -15.58 -17.45 11.20
N ASP A 358 -15.80 -18.44 12.08
CA ASP A 358 -16.98 -18.44 12.97
C ASP A 358 -17.02 -17.20 13.87
N ILE A 359 -15.85 -16.72 14.29
CA ILE A 359 -15.73 -15.49 15.07
C ILE A 359 -16.06 -14.26 14.21
N ILE A 360 -15.49 -14.18 13.01
CA ILE A 360 -15.73 -13.09 12.07
C ILE A 360 -17.22 -12.98 11.75
N LYS A 361 -17.93 -14.10 11.67
CA LYS A 361 -19.38 -14.16 11.44
C LYS A 361 -20.23 -13.51 12.55
N GLU A 362 -19.72 -13.47 13.77
CA GLU A 362 -20.42 -12.86 14.91
C GLU A 362 -20.22 -11.33 14.99
N LEU A 363 -19.25 -10.76 14.21
CA LEU A 363 -18.99 -9.33 14.21
C LEU A 363 -20.08 -8.55 13.49
N LYS A 364 -20.38 -7.36 14.00
CA LYS A 364 -21.15 -6.37 13.23
C LYS A 364 -20.32 -5.84 12.08
N THR A 365 -20.97 -5.39 11.02
CA THR A 365 -20.27 -4.86 9.84
C THR A 365 -19.28 -3.75 10.19
N GLU A 366 -19.63 -2.80 11.06
CA GLU A 366 -18.74 -1.73 11.51
C GLU A 366 -17.49 -2.27 12.24
N GLU A 367 -17.70 -3.21 13.18
CA GLU A 367 -16.62 -3.83 13.94
C GLU A 367 -15.65 -4.59 13.04
N PHE A 368 -16.18 -5.29 12.05
CA PHE A 368 -15.40 -5.99 11.04
C PHE A 368 -14.60 -5.02 10.17
N LEU A 369 -15.23 -3.93 9.69
CA LEU A 369 -14.56 -2.93 8.86
C LEU A 369 -13.44 -2.23 9.59
N ASP A 370 -13.65 -1.82 10.85
CA ASP A 370 -12.61 -1.24 11.70
C ASP A 370 -11.43 -2.20 11.87
N PHE A 371 -11.73 -3.49 12.02
CA PHE A 371 -10.74 -4.52 12.16
C PHE A 371 -9.88 -4.67 10.90
N ILE A 372 -10.48 -4.83 9.72
CA ILE A 372 -9.75 -4.99 8.44
C ILE A 372 -8.97 -3.73 8.06
N LYS A 373 -9.50 -2.54 8.37
CA LYS A 373 -8.81 -1.26 8.18
C LYS A 373 -7.60 -1.08 9.10
N ALA A 374 -7.40 -1.97 10.09
CA ALA A 374 -6.49 -1.78 11.21
C ALA A 374 -6.79 -0.48 11.98
N ASP A 375 -8.06 -0.09 12.05
CA ASP A 375 -8.51 1.14 12.72
C ASP A 375 -9.01 0.86 14.14
N PHE A 376 -8.31 -0.01 14.86
CA PHE A 376 -8.63 -0.35 16.24
C PHE A 376 -7.62 0.26 17.21
N GLY A 377 -8.03 1.34 17.87
CA GLY A 377 -7.37 1.83 19.07
C GLY A 377 -7.76 0.99 20.31
N LEU A 378 -7.05 1.21 21.42
CA LEU A 378 -7.34 0.53 22.71
C LEU A 378 -8.82 0.63 23.12
N SER A 379 -9.48 1.77 22.88
CA SER A 379 -10.90 1.97 23.16
C SER A 379 -11.80 1.05 22.32
N ASN A 380 -11.50 0.85 21.05
CA ASN A 380 -12.26 -0.04 20.17
C ASN A 380 -12.04 -1.50 20.54
N MET A 381 -10.82 -1.88 20.93
CA MET A 381 -10.54 -3.23 21.43
C MET A 381 -11.30 -3.55 22.73
N VAL A 382 -11.38 -2.59 23.65
CA VAL A 382 -12.17 -2.72 24.89
C VAL A 382 -13.66 -2.84 24.56
N LYS A 383 -14.18 -2.03 23.64
CA LYS A 383 -15.57 -2.07 23.19
C LYS A 383 -15.92 -3.41 22.52
N LEU A 384 -15.01 -3.89 21.65
CA LEU A 384 -15.15 -5.21 21.01
C LEU A 384 -15.17 -6.33 22.04
N ALA A 385 -14.27 -6.29 23.02
CA ALA A 385 -14.22 -7.25 24.13
C ALA A 385 -15.48 -7.24 25.00
N MET A 386 -16.07 -6.06 25.23
CA MET A 386 -17.33 -5.94 25.98
C MET A 386 -18.52 -6.46 25.19
N ASN A 387 -18.57 -6.20 23.88
CA ASN A 387 -19.66 -6.68 23.00
C ASN A 387 -19.58 -8.19 22.76
N HIS A 388 -18.36 -8.76 22.76
CA HIS A 388 -18.09 -10.16 22.46
C HIS A 388 -17.22 -10.82 23.56
N PRO A 389 -17.76 -11.04 24.78
CA PRO A 389 -16.98 -11.56 25.91
C PRO A 389 -16.33 -12.92 25.65
N LYS A 390 -16.95 -13.77 24.81
CA LYS A 390 -16.32 -15.04 24.37
C LYS A 390 -15.07 -14.84 23.53
N LEU A 391 -15.04 -13.79 22.71
CA LEU A 391 -13.86 -13.36 21.95
C LEU A 391 -12.75 -12.84 22.86
N ALA A 392 -13.11 -12.01 23.85
CA ALA A 392 -12.19 -11.45 24.83
C ALA A 392 -11.51 -12.55 25.65
N VAL A 393 -12.26 -13.50 26.15
CA VAL A 393 -11.75 -14.65 26.92
C VAL A 393 -10.82 -15.50 26.05
N ARG A 394 -11.17 -15.77 24.80
CA ARG A 394 -10.34 -16.55 23.86
C ARG A 394 -9.06 -15.84 23.45
N GLN A 395 -9.10 -14.53 23.28
CA GLN A 395 -7.93 -13.68 23.03
C GLN A 395 -6.99 -13.63 24.24
N LEU A 396 -7.53 -13.52 25.47
CA LEU A 396 -6.78 -13.58 26.72
C LEU A 396 -6.14 -14.95 26.94
N PHE A 397 -6.85 -16.05 26.68
CA PHE A 397 -6.29 -17.41 26.79
C PHE A 397 -5.16 -17.68 25.77
N ASN A 398 -5.23 -17.07 24.58
CA ASN A 398 -4.20 -17.22 23.56
C ASN A 398 -2.96 -16.35 23.84
N LEU A 399 -3.14 -15.18 24.46
CA LEU A 399 -2.02 -14.35 24.96
C LEU A 399 -1.25 -15.02 26.11
N VAL A 400 -1.94 -15.83 26.92
CA VAL A 400 -1.32 -16.58 28.03
C VAL A 400 -0.64 -17.87 27.56
N LYS A 401 -1.09 -18.47 26.46
CA LYS A 401 -0.47 -19.68 25.85
C LYS A 401 0.66 -19.41 24.88
N GLY A 402 0.86 -18.16 24.47
CA GLY A 402 1.94 -17.72 23.60
C GLY A 402 3.23 -17.42 24.36
N LYS A 403 3.58 -18.28 25.37
CA LYS A 403 4.91 -18.35 25.98
C LYS A 403 5.69 -19.49 25.38
#